data_703ddf64bec63a8bc854705025489d89
#
_entry.id   703ddf64bec63a8bc854705025489d89
#
_cell.length_a   1.000
_cell.length_b   1.000
_cell.length_c   1.000
_cell.angle_alpha   90.00
_cell.angle_beta   90.00
_cell.angle_gamma   90.00
#
_symmetry.space_group_name_H-M   'P 1'
#
loop_
_entity.id
_entity.type
_entity.pdbx_description
1 polymer ?
#
loop_
_entity_poly.entity_id
_entity_poly.type
_entity_poly.pdbx_seq_one_letter_code
_entity_poly.pdbx_strand_id
1 'polypeptide(L)' 'MASKTRPPREQAARALCKLDSNPPDINFGGEPMWRSYLPQVDVVLRVVLGDDAWAAMVEAERGG' A
#
# COMPACT_ATOMS: atom_id res chain seq x y z
N MET A 1 -3.79 -18.71 15.80
CA MET A 1 -2.75 -17.97 15.34
C MET A 1 -3.15 -16.83 14.47
N ALA A 2 -2.71 -15.74 14.80
CA ALA A 2 -3.09 -14.59 14.04
C ALA A 2 -2.32 -14.60 12.74
N SER A 3 -3.01 -14.57 11.66
CA SER A 3 -2.31 -14.41 10.42
C SER A 3 -1.88 -12.96 10.33
N LYS A 4 -0.73 -12.78 9.76
CA LYS A 4 -0.25 -11.46 9.55
C LYS A 4 -0.96 -10.87 8.37
N THR A 5 -1.80 -9.91 8.66
CA THR A 5 -2.52 -9.22 7.61
C THR A 5 -1.66 -8.06 7.14
N ARG A 6 -1.43 -7.98 5.86
CA ARG A 6 -0.69 -6.88 5.32
C ARG A 6 -1.45 -5.58 5.53
N PRO A 7 -0.75 -4.46 5.72
CA PRO A 7 -1.43 -3.18 5.86
C PRO A 7 -2.29 -2.88 4.64
N PRO A 8 -3.40 -2.17 4.82
CA PRO A 8 -4.29 -1.87 3.69
C PRO A 8 -3.60 -1.16 2.53
N ARG A 9 -2.67 -0.26 2.83
CA ARG A 9 -1.95 0.44 1.76
C ARG A 9 -1.14 -0.53 0.92
N GLU A 10 -0.47 -1.48 1.57
CA GLU A 10 0.30 -2.49 0.84
C GLU A 10 -0.62 -3.37 0.01
N GLN A 11 -1.75 -3.78 0.59
CA GLN A 11 -2.69 -4.62 -0.13
C GLN A 11 -3.19 -3.93 -1.40
N ALA A 12 -3.52 -2.64 -1.28
CA ALA A 12 -3.99 -1.87 -2.42
C ALA A 12 -2.89 -1.72 -3.47
N ALA A 13 -1.66 -1.44 -3.02
CA ALA A 13 -0.55 -1.28 -3.96
C ALA A 13 -0.26 -2.59 -4.70
N ARG A 14 -0.32 -3.72 -3.98
CA ARG A 14 -0.12 -5.01 -4.63
C ARG A 14 -1.21 -5.30 -5.65
N ALA A 15 -2.44 -4.90 -5.34
CA ALA A 15 -3.55 -5.09 -6.27
C ALA A 15 -3.33 -4.29 -7.55
N LEU A 16 -2.86 -3.04 -7.42
CA LEU A 16 -2.57 -2.22 -8.59
C LEU A 16 -1.44 -2.82 -9.43
N CYS A 17 -0.41 -3.34 -8.77
CA CYS A 17 0.66 -4.04 -9.48
C CYS A 17 0.11 -5.17 -10.34
N LYS A 18 -0.76 -5.97 -9.74
CA LYS A 18 -1.33 -7.11 -10.44
C LYS A 18 -2.21 -6.65 -11.60
N LEU A 19 -2.94 -5.57 -11.38
CA LEU A 19 -3.78 -5.02 -12.45
C LEU A 19 -2.94 -4.63 -13.65
N ASP A 20 -1.74 -4.12 -13.40
CA ASP A 20 -0.82 -3.73 -14.46
C ASP A 20 0.01 -4.91 -14.98
N SER A 21 -0.26 -6.11 -14.47
CA SER A 21 0.47 -7.32 -14.85
C SER A 21 1.92 -7.29 -14.40
N ASN A 22 2.20 -6.59 -13.31
CA ASN A 22 3.54 -6.55 -12.73
C ASN A 22 3.56 -7.38 -11.45
N PRO A 23 4.57 -8.25 -11.28
CA PRO A 23 4.68 -9.00 -10.02
C PRO A 23 4.99 -8.04 -8.88
N PRO A 24 4.21 -8.09 -7.79
CA PRO A 24 4.40 -7.12 -6.71
C PRO A 24 5.73 -7.24 -5.98
N ASP A 25 6.28 -8.44 -5.93
CA ASP A 25 7.49 -8.69 -5.15
C ASP A 25 8.77 -8.59 -5.95
N ILE A 26 8.69 -8.27 -7.23
CA ILE A 26 9.89 -8.14 -8.03
C ILE A 26 10.66 -6.90 -7.57
N ASN A 27 11.97 -7.02 -7.56
CA ASN A 27 12.83 -5.91 -7.16
C ASN A 27 12.85 -4.84 -8.24
N PHE A 28 12.55 -3.63 -7.86
CA PHE A 28 12.51 -2.49 -8.78
C PHE A 28 13.16 -1.31 -8.08
N GLY A 29 14.35 -0.93 -8.53
CA GLY A 29 15.06 0.18 -7.93
C GLY A 29 15.42 -0.03 -6.47
N GLY A 30 15.70 -1.28 -6.08
CA GLY A 30 16.06 -1.60 -4.71
C GLY A 30 14.90 -1.86 -3.78
N GLU A 31 13.67 -1.80 -4.29
CA GLU A 31 12.47 -2.03 -3.49
C GLU A 31 11.50 -2.91 -4.24
N PRO A 32 10.57 -3.55 -3.51
CA PRO A 32 9.52 -4.32 -4.19
C PRO A 32 8.69 -3.41 -5.10
N MET A 33 8.28 -3.95 -6.24
CA MET A 33 7.54 -3.16 -7.22
C MET A 33 6.30 -2.50 -6.64
N TRP A 34 5.60 -3.18 -5.70
CA TRP A 34 4.37 -2.62 -5.16
C TRP A 34 4.59 -1.28 -4.47
N ARG A 35 5.78 -1.02 -3.95
CA ARG A 35 6.03 0.25 -3.27
C ARG A 35 5.97 1.44 -4.22
N SER A 36 6.25 1.21 -5.50
CA SER A 36 6.18 2.29 -6.47
C SER A 36 4.75 2.73 -6.74
N TYR A 37 3.77 1.93 -6.31
CA TYR A 37 2.36 2.26 -6.49
C TYR A 37 1.75 2.99 -5.30
N LEU A 38 2.51 3.14 -4.21
CA LEU A 38 1.98 3.79 -3.01
C LEU A 38 1.48 5.22 -3.25
N PRO A 39 2.16 6.06 -4.04
CA PRO A 39 1.63 7.40 -4.28
C PRO A 39 0.25 7.37 -4.91
N GLN A 40 0.00 6.45 -5.85
CA GLN A 40 -1.32 6.32 -6.46
C GLN A 40 -2.36 5.85 -5.46
N VAL A 41 -1.99 4.87 -4.64
CA VAL A 41 -2.87 4.36 -3.60
C VAL A 41 -3.25 5.47 -2.64
N ASP A 42 -2.26 6.27 -2.23
CA ASP A 42 -2.52 7.31 -1.23
C ASP A 42 -3.48 8.36 -1.74
N VAL A 43 -3.36 8.74 -3.01
CA VAL A 43 -4.29 9.71 -3.59
C VAL A 43 -5.73 9.21 -3.46
N VAL A 44 -5.94 7.94 -3.81
CA VAL A 44 -7.28 7.35 -3.77
C VAL A 44 -7.78 7.22 -2.33
N LEU A 45 -6.92 6.72 -1.45
CA LEU A 45 -7.33 6.48 -0.07
C LEU A 45 -7.66 7.78 0.65
N ARG A 46 -6.94 8.85 0.35
CA ARG A 46 -7.24 10.13 0.98
C ARG A 46 -8.61 10.64 0.58
N VAL A 47 -9.02 10.38 -0.65
CA VAL A 47 -10.35 10.78 -1.10
C VAL A 47 -11.42 9.91 -0.45
N VAL A 48 -11.19 8.60 -0.43
CA VAL A 48 -12.20 7.64 0.07
C VAL A 48 -12.36 7.75 1.58
N LEU A 49 -11.24 7.82 2.31
CA LEU A 49 -11.25 7.79 3.77
C LEU A 49 -11.24 9.18 4.39
N GLY A 50 -10.75 10.17 3.66
CA GLY A 50 -10.48 11.48 4.23
C GLY A 50 -9.05 11.55 4.73
N ASP A 51 -8.51 12.77 4.79
CA ASP A 51 -7.11 12.96 5.15
C ASP A 51 -6.79 12.48 6.56
N ASP A 52 -7.71 12.70 7.51
CA ASP A 52 -7.45 12.32 8.89
C ASP A 52 -7.37 10.82 9.05
N ALA A 53 -8.30 10.09 8.44
CA ALA A 53 -8.29 8.63 8.54
C ALA A 53 -7.09 8.05 7.80
N TRP A 54 -6.75 8.62 6.66
CA TRP A 54 -5.57 8.18 5.93
C TRP A 54 -4.30 8.40 6.76
N ALA A 55 -4.17 9.57 7.39
CA ALA A 55 -3.00 9.87 8.21
C ALA A 55 -2.90 8.90 9.39
N ALA A 56 -4.02 8.58 10.01
CA ALA A 56 -4.03 7.62 11.11
C ALA A 56 -3.58 6.24 10.64
N MET A 57 -3.99 5.84 9.45
CA MET A 57 -3.58 4.58 8.87
C MET A 57 -2.07 4.53 8.64
N VAL A 58 -1.51 5.59 8.09
CA VAL A 58 -0.08 5.67 7.85
C VAL A 58 0.69 5.62 9.18
N GLU A 59 0.18 6.33 10.17
CA GLU A 59 0.82 6.36 11.47
C GLU A 59 0.80 4.98 12.13
N ALA A 60 -0.30 4.24 11.98
CA ALA A 60 -0.40 2.90 12.53
C ALA A 60 0.62 1.97 11.89
N GLU A 61 0.88 2.12 10.61
CA GLU A 61 1.88 1.31 9.93
C GLU A 61 3.27 1.59 10.47
N ARG A 62 3.54 2.86 10.73
CA ARG A 62 4.86 3.25 11.22
C ARG A 62 5.09 2.83 12.67
N GLY A 63 4.03 2.89 13.45
CA GLY A 63 4.13 2.54 14.86
C GLY A 63 4.13 1.05 15.11
N GLY A 64 3.70 0.29 14.13
CA GLY A 64 3.63 -1.16 14.25
C GLY A 64 4.93 -1.83 13.90
#